data_c7e8ec5757a5b6c11b715d996e64ddba
#
_entry.id   c7e8ec5757a5b6c11b715d996e64ddba
#
_cell.length_a   1.000
_cell.length_b   1.000
_cell.length_c   1.000
_cell.angle_alpha   90.00
_cell.angle_beta   90.00
_cell.angle_gamma   90.00
#
_symmetry.space_group_name_H-M   'P 1'
#
loop_
_entity.id
_entity.type
_entity.pdbx_description
1 polymer ?
#
loop_
_entity_poly.entity_id
_entity_poly.type
_entity_poly.pdbx_seq_one_letter_code
_entity_poly.pdbx_strand_id
1 'polypeptide(L)'
;MEQKFRTDPTRRVLLGHSYGGLLGAQIMFTDPTMFSGYVLGSPSFWYDKRHMMKMEADYARTHRDLPAEVFMFVGAFEGPGPTARHANETDMVGDMRTMERLLKSRAYPGLSVQSTVLENEDHLTVAPVGFTRALMAVLPARP
;
A
#
# COMPACT_ATOMS: atom_id res chain seq x y z
N MET A 1 -9.07 15.52 -17.12
CA MET A 1 -7.97 14.69 -17.64
C MET A 1 -8.44 13.79 -18.77
N GLU A 2 -9.53 13.08 -18.60
CA GLU A 2 -10.10 12.12 -19.57
C GLU A 2 -10.45 12.72 -20.93
N GLN A 3 -10.82 14.00 -20.99
CA GLN A 3 -11.09 14.70 -22.26
C GLN A 3 -9.85 15.08 -23.07
N LYS A 4 -8.65 15.09 -22.44
CA LYS A 4 -7.40 15.53 -23.09
C LYS A 4 -6.45 14.38 -23.42
N PHE A 5 -6.62 13.23 -22.77
CA PHE A 5 -5.70 12.11 -22.90
C PHE A 5 -6.48 10.82 -23.13
N ARG A 6 -5.83 9.84 -23.77
CA ARG A 6 -6.39 8.48 -23.89
C ARG A 6 -6.25 7.77 -22.55
N THR A 7 -7.25 7.92 -21.68
CA THR A 7 -7.31 7.31 -20.38
C THR A 7 -8.41 6.24 -20.34
N ASP A 8 -8.23 5.26 -19.49
CA ASP A 8 -9.28 4.30 -19.14
C ASP A 8 -9.86 4.72 -17.78
N PRO A 9 -11.07 5.30 -17.74
CA PRO A 9 -11.68 5.75 -16.49
C PRO A 9 -12.09 4.60 -15.56
N THR A 10 -12.14 3.38 -16.07
CA THR A 10 -12.50 2.20 -15.28
C THR A 10 -11.30 1.59 -14.57
N ARG A 11 -10.09 2.03 -14.94
CA ARG A 11 -8.83 1.50 -14.39
C ARG A 11 -7.94 2.64 -13.89
N ARG A 12 -8.20 3.08 -12.68
CA ARG A 12 -7.40 4.11 -12.00
C ARG A 12 -6.55 3.46 -10.93
N VAL A 13 -5.25 3.72 -10.98
CA VAL A 13 -4.29 3.24 -9.97
C VAL A 13 -3.67 4.43 -9.27
N LEU A 14 -3.73 4.44 -7.94
CA LEU A 14 -3.04 5.41 -7.11
C LEU A 14 -1.67 4.86 -6.71
N LEU A 15 -0.63 5.66 -6.90
CA LEU A 15 0.71 5.37 -6.40
C LEU A 15 1.10 6.41 -5.36
N GLY A 16 1.52 5.96 -4.19
CA GLY A 16 1.97 6.84 -3.12
C GLY A 16 3.11 6.22 -2.31
N HIS A 17 4.09 7.05 -1.92
CA HIS A 17 5.20 6.66 -1.07
C HIS A 17 5.15 7.41 0.25
N SER A 18 5.53 6.78 1.35
CA SER A 18 5.59 7.40 2.68
C SER A 18 4.20 7.92 3.12
N TYR A 19 4.06 9.22 3.38
CA TYR A 19 2.75 9.85 3.62
C TYR A 19 1.81 9.75 2.41
N GLY A 20 2.33 9.69 1.18
CA GLY A 20 1.51 9.40 0.00
C GLY A 20 0.93 7.99 0.01
N GLY A 21 1.66 7.01 0.54
CA GLY A 21 1.16 5.66 0.80
C GLY A 21 0.10 5.63 1.90
N LEU A 22 0.30 6.42 2.98
CA LEU A 22 -0.70 6.61 4.03
C LEU A 22 -2.00 7.21 3.48
N LEU A 23 -1.89 8.28 2.68
CA LEU A 23 -3.03 8.92 2.02
C LEU A 23 -3.77 7.93 1.10
N GLY A 24 -3.02 7.12 0.34
CA GLY A 24 -3.63 6.08 -0.51
C GLY A 24 -4.47 5.09 0.29
N ALA A 25 -3.96 4.61 1.41
CA ALA A 25 -4.71 3.73 2.31
C ALA A 25 -5.94 4.44 2.93
N GLN A 26 -5.81 5.71 3.29
CA GLN A 26 -6.94 6.49 3.79
C GLN A 26 -8.05 6.60 2.74
N ILE A 27 -7.71 6.90 1.49
CA ILE A 27 -8.68 6.96 0.39
C ILE A 27 -9.35 5.59 0.20
N MET A 28 -8.57 4.51 0.21
CA MET A 28 -9.08 3.15 0.06
C MET A 28 -10.15 2.80 1.10
N PHE A 29 -10.03 3.26 2.34
CA PHE A 29 -11.03 3.00 3.39
C PHE A 29 -12.15 4.03 3.46
N THR A 30 -12.02 5.19 2.80
CA THR A 30 -13.06 6.24 2.82
C THR A 30 -13.89 6.27 1.54
N ASP A 31 -13.28 5.97 0.40
CA ASP A 31 -13.92 5.86 -0.92
C ASP A 31 -13.28 4.73 -1.75
N PRO A 32 -13.64 3.48 -1.46
CA PRO A 32 -13.02 2.30 -2.10
C PRO A 32 -13.27 2.21 -3.60
N THR A 33 -14.17 3.02 -4.13
CA THR A 33 -14.52 3.02 -5.56
C THR A 33 -13.73 4.05 -6.37
N MET A 34 -13.00 4.94 -5.71
CA MET A 34 -12.25 6.01 -6.38
C MET A 34 -11.11 5.46 -7.27
N PHE A 35 -10.44 4.40 -6.82
CA PHE A 35 -9.37 3.73 -7.55
C PHE A 35 -9.57 2.22 -7.52
N SER A 36 -9.27 1.56 -8.63
CA SER A 36 -9.29 0.10 -8.73
C SER A 36 -7.99 -0.55 -8.21
N GLY A 37 -6.91 0.21 -8.14
CA GLY A 37 -5.61 -0.27 -7.68
C GLY A 37 -4.88 0.75 -6.80
N TYR A 38 -4.12 0.25 -5.84
CA TYR A 38 -3.35 1.02 -4.89
C TYR A 38 -1.94 0.46 -4.78
N VAL A 39 -0.94 1.28 -5.09
CA VAL A 39 0.47 0.99 -4.85
C VAL A 39 0.94 1.84 -3.68
N LEU A 40 1.16 1.21 -2.54
CA LEU A 40 1.49 1.85 -1.29
C LEU A 40 2.95 1.53 -0.93
N GLY A 41 3.86 2.43 -1.33
CA GLY A 41 5.28 2.30 -1.03
C GLY A 41 5.62 2.87 0.33
N SER A 42 6.28 2.09 1.17
CA SER A 42 6.71 2.48 2.52
C SER A 42 5.65 3.31 3.25
N PRO A 43 4.40 2.82 3.33
CA PRO A 43 3.31 3.61 3.86
C PRO A 43 3.54 3.93 5.34
N SER A 44 3.41 5.21 5.72
CA SER A 44 3.65 5.69 7.08
C SER A 44 2.57 5.25 8.07
N PHE A 45 2.31 3.94 8.17
CA PHE A 45 1.25 3.40 9.04
C PHE A 45 1.51 3.60 10.53
N TRP A 46 2.75 3.90 10.92
CA TRP A 46 3.11 4.29 12.29
C TRP A 46 2.49 5.62 12.72
N TYR A 47 2.12 6.47 11.74
CA TYR A 47 1.60 7.81 12.00
C TYR A 47 0.35 7.79 12.89
N ASP A 48 0.25 8.80 13.77
CA ASP A 48 -0.85 8.98 14.71
C ASP A 48 -1.24 7.69 15.45
N LYS A 49 -0.24 7.08 16.10
CA LYS A 49 -0.42 5.84 16.90
C LYS A 49 -1.06 4.70 16.10
N ARG A 50 -0.66 4.57 14.83
CA ARG A 50 -1.20 3.57 13.89
C ARG A 50 -2.70 3.74 13.62
N HIS A 51 -3.16 4.97 13.53
CA HIS A 51 -4.57 5.30 13.27
C HIS A 51 -5.13 4.55 12.05
N MET A 52 -4.31 4.26 11.03
CA MET A 52 -4.75 3.53 9.84
C MET A 52 -5.25 2.10 10.14
N MET A 53 -4.68 1.44 11.14
CA MET A 53 -5.17 0.12 11.59
C MET A 53 -6.56 0.22 12.20
N LYS A 54 -6.86 1.34 12.87
CA LYS A 54 -8.21 1.60 13.38
C LYS A 54 -9.20 1.90 12.23
N MET A 55 -8.79 2.67 11.24
CA MET A 55 -9.63 2.92 10.06
C MET A 55 -9.98 1.63 9.31
N GLU A 56 -9.01 0.71 9.17
CA GLU A 56 -9.26 -0.63 8.61
C GLU A 56 -10.32 -1.38 9.43
N ALA A 57 -10.17 -1.41 10.75
CA ALA A 57 -11.12 -2.10 11.63
C ALA A 57 -12.52 -1.48 11.58
N ASP A 58 -12.61 -0.15 11.49
CA ASP A 58 -13.86 0.58 11.35
C ASP A 58 -14.55 0.27 10.01
N TYR A 59 -13.78 0.22 8.93
CA TYR A 59 -14.25 -0.20 7.61
C TYR A 59 -14.82 -1.63 7.65
N ALA A 60 -14.09 -2.56 8.24
CA ALA A 60 -14.48 -3.96 8.32
C ALA A 60 -15.78 -4.22 9.11
N ARG A 61 -16.15 -3.32 10.02
CA ARG A 61 -17.43 -3.43 10.76
C ARG A 61 -18.64 -3.14 9.88
N THR A 62 -18.48 -2.30 8.88
CA THR A 62 -19.60 -1.77 8.08
C THR A 62 -19.61 -2.28 6.64
N HIS A 63 -18.51 -2.85 6.15
CA HIS A 63 -18.37 -3.32 4.77
C HIS A 63 -18.07 -4.82 4.71
N ARG A 64 -18.57 -5.46 3.66
CA ARG A 64 -18.37 -6.90 3.41
C ARG A 64 -17.47 -7.18 2.23
N ASP A 65 -17.02 -6.13 1.55
CA ASP A 65 -16.08 -6.18 0.43
C ASP A 65 -15.21 -4.93 0.38
N LEU A 66 -14.07 -5.06 -0.27
CA LEU A 66 -13.15 -3.97 -0.59
C LEU A 66 -12.62 -4.24 -2.01
N PRO A 67 -13.30 -3.71 -3.05
CA PRO A 67 -12.96 -4.01 -4.44
C PRO A 67 -11.71 -3.26 -4.89
N ALA A 68 -10.54 -3.75 -4.50
CA ALA A 68 -9.26 -3.11 -4.78
C ALA A 68 -8.14 -4.12 -5.03
N GLU A 69 -7.23 -3.77 -5.93
CA GLU A 69 -5.94 -4.43 -6.09
C GLU A 69 -4.88 -3.64 -5.34
N VAL A 70 -4.31 -4.23 -4.28
CA VAL A 70 -3.36 -3.55 -3.38
C VAL A 70 -1.99 -4.18 -3.50
N PHE A 71 -1.00 -3.38 -3.82
CA PHE A 71 0.41 -3.77 -3.76
C PHE A 71 1.14 -2.88 -2.76
N MET A 72 1.72 -3.48 -1.73
CA MET A 72 2.54 -2.77 -0.73
C MET A 72 4.00 -3.18 -0.86
N PHE A 73 4.90 -2.24 -0.64
CA PHE A 73 6.32 -2.54 -0.54
C PHE A 73 7.02 -1.65 0.50
N VAL A 74 8.11 -2.16 1.06
CA VAL A 74 8.93 -1.47 2.04
C VAL A 74 10.38 -1.95 1.92
N GLY A 75 11.35 -1.10 2.25
CA GLY A 75 12.74 -1.49 2.33
C GLY A 75 13.05 -2.26 3.62
N ALA A 76 13.94 -3.24 3.54
CA ALA A 76 14.31 -4.06 4.70
C ALA A 76 14.93 -3.23 5.84
N PHE A 77 15.61 -2.13 5.52
CA PHE A 77 16.18 -1.23 6.53
C PHE A 77 15.16 -0.30 7.20
N GLU A 78 13.88 -0.34 6.80
CA GLU A 78 12.82 0.47 7.41
C GLU A 78 12.16 -0.21 8.62
N GLY A 79 12.77 -1.24 9.15
CA GLY A 79 12.41 -1.90 10.40
C GLY A 79 13.61 -2.04 11.32
N PRO A 80 13.38 -2.46 12.58
CA PRO A 80 14.45 -2.68 13.55
C PRO A 80 15.46 -3.71 13.06
N GLY A 81 16.75 -3.44 13.35
CA GLY A 81 17.81 -4.33 12.96
C GLY A 81 19.19 -3.92 13.47
N PRO A 82 20.23 -4.73 13.18
CA PRO A 82 21.52 -4.64 13.84
C PRO A 82 22.47 -3.57 13.26
N THR A 83 22.16 -2.95 12.14
CA THR A 83 23.05 -1.99 11.49
C THR A 83 22.54 -0.56 11.63
N ALA A 84 23.44 0.44 11.46
CA ALA A 84 23.09 1.86 11.49
C ALA A 84 22.10 2.28 10.39
N ARG A 85 21.90 1.46 9.36
CA ARG A 85 20.91 1.72 8.30
C ARG A 85 19.48 1.37 8.71
N HIS A 86 19.30 0.55 9.75
CA HIS A 86 17.95 0.17 10.20
C HIS A 86 17.25 1.32 10.93
N ALA A 87 15.96 1.47 10.68
CA ALA A 87 15.11 2.41 11.40
C ALA A 87 14.62 1.76 12.69
N ASN A 88 15.30 2.08 13.82
CA ASN A 88 14.96 1.49 15.12
C ASN A 88 13.89 2.26 15.90
N GLU A 89 13.51 3.46 15.45
CA GLU A 89 12.45 4.26 16.06
C GLU A 89 11.06 3.93 15.50
N THR A 90 11.00 3.43 14.28
CA THR A 90 9.77 3.02 13.59
C THR A 90 9.96 1.63 13.00
N ASP A 91 8.90 0.83 13.00
CA ASP A 91 8.88 -0.48 12.36
C ASP A 91 7.89 -0.48 11.18
N MET A 92 8.29 0.14 10.07
CA MET A 92 7.45 0.22 8.89
C MET A 92 7.27 -1.15 8.22
N VAL A 93 8.26 -2.05 8.37
CA VAL A 93 8.16 -3.44 7.90
C VAL A 93 7.06 -4.18 8.68
N GLY A 94 7.10 -4.10 10.00
CA GLY A 94 6.11 -4.74 10.87
C GLY A 94 4.70 -4.15 10.68
N ASP A 95 4.61 -2.83 10.51
CA ASP A 95 3.34 -2.16 10.28
C ASP A 95 2.72 -2.55 8.92
N MET A 96 3.51 -2.61 7.84
CA MET A 96 3.03 -3.09 6.53
C MET A 96 2.55 -4.55 6.61
N ARG A 97 3.33 -5.43 7.25
CA ARG A 97 2.93 -6.83 7.44
C ARG A 97 1.67 -6.98 8.30
N THR A 98 1.48 -6.09 9.25
CA THR A 98 0.28 -6.07 10.09
C THR A 98 -0.94 -5.68 9.25
N MET A 99 -0.85 -4.63 8.44
CA MET A 99 -1.92 -4.24 7.52
C MET A 99 -2.25 -5.37 6.52
N GLU A 100 -1.23 -6.00 5.95
CA GLU A 100 -1.43 -7.14 5.05
C GLU A 100 -2.22 -8.28 5.72
N ARG A 101 -1.82 -8.67 6.94
CA ARG A 101 -2.52 -9.72 7.69
C ARG A 101 -3.97 -9.34 7.98
N LEU A 102 -4.22 -8.09 8.38
CA LEU A 102 -5.57 -7.59 8.62
C LEU A 102 -6.43 -7.70 7.36
N LEU A 103 -5.98 -7.15 6.25
CA LEU A 103 -6.69 -7.17 4.98
C LEU A 103 -6.98 -8.61 4.50
N LYS A 104 -5.98 -9.50 4.55
CA LYS A 104 -6.16 -10.91 4.17
C LYS A 104 -7.13 -11.65 5.09
N SER A 105 -7.16 -11.32 6.39
CA SER A 105 -8.05 -11.96 7.36
C SER A 105 -9.54 -11.65 7.12
N ARG A 106 -9.85 -10.55 6.43
CA ARG A 106 -11.23 -10.15 6.12
C ARG A 106 -11.87 -11.01 5.03
N ALA A 107 -11.05 -11.68 4.19
CA ALA A 107 -11.52 -12.51 3.09
C ALA A 107 -12.51 -11.78 2.17
N TYR A 108 -12.29 -10.49 1.90
CA TYR A 108 -13.11 -9.72 0.99
C TYR A 108 -13.05 -10.29 -0.44
N PRO A 109 -14.20 -10.59 -1.08
CA PRO A 109 -14.22 -11.22 -2.40
C PRO A 109 -13.53 -10.41 -3.50
N GLY A 110 -13.65 -9.08 -3.44
CA GLY A 110 -13.09 -8.15 -4.43
C GLY A 110 -11.67 -7.68 -4.15
N LEU A 111 -11.02 -8.15 -3.06
CA LEU A 111 -9.72 -7.68 -2.66
C LEU A 111 -8.60 -8.63 -3.11
N SER A 112 -7.61 -8.07 -3.79
CA SER A 112 -6.31 -8.71 -4.00
C SER A 112 -5.23 -7.94 -3.24
N VAL A 113 -4.44 -8.62 -2.40
CA VAL A 113 -3.36 -8.00 -1.62
C VAL A 113 -2.06 -8.74 -1.83
N GLN A 114 -1.05 -7.98 -2.26
CA GLN A 114 0.33 -8.45 -2.35
C GLN A 114 1.24 -7.50 -1.57
N SER A 115 2.26 -8.02 -0.93
CA SER A 115 3.30 -7.21 -0.31
C SER A 115 4.70 -7.77 -0.52
N THR A 116 5.71 -6.91 -0.47
CA THR A 116 7.11 -7.31 -0.54
C THR A 116 8.00 -6.44 0.33
N VAL A 117 8.97 -7.06 0.96
CA VAL A 117 10.11 -6.36 1.60
C VAL A 117 11.27 -6.44 0.64
N LEU A 118 11.87 -5.31 0.30
CA LEU A 118 12.98 -5.22 -0.64
C LEU A 118 14.30 -5.18 0.14
N GLU A 119 15.09 -6.23 -0.02
CA GLU A 119 16.39 -6.36 0.63
C GLU A 119 17.36 -5.26 0.19
N ASN A 120 18.19 -4.80 1.14
CA ASN A 120 19.21 -3.76 0.93
C ASN A 120 18.66 -2.36 0.62
N GLU A 121 17.37 -2.13 0.73
CA GLU A 121 16.72 -0.85 0.50
C GLU A 121 16.33 -0.17 1.82
N ASP A 122 16.45 1.16 1.83
CA ASP A 122 15.94 2.05 2.87
C ASP A 122 14.78 2.90 2.35
N HIS A 123 14.28 3.82 3.17
CA HIS A 123 13.11 4.64 2.86
C HIS A 123 13.22 5.44 1.55
N LEU A 124 14.42 5.84 1.14
CA LEU A 124 14.64 6.63 -0.07
C LEU A 124 14.91 5.74 -1.27
N THR A 125 15.75 4.74 -1.10
CA THR A 125 16.22 3.90 -2.21
C THR A 125 15.17 2.88 -2.66
N VAL A 126 14.24 2.50 -1.80
CA VAL A 126 13.19 1.52 -2.10
C VAL A 126 12.20 2.00 -3.17
N ALA A 127 11.95 3.31 -3.28
CA ALA A 127 10.89 3.85 -4.11
C ALA A 127 11.03 3.51 -5.61
N PRO A 128 12.17 3.73 -6.29
CA PRO A 128 12.31 3.41 -7.72
C PRO A 128 12.09 1.92 -8.01
N VAL A 129 12.69 1.05 -7.22
CA VAL A 129 12.60 -0.41 -7.41
C VAL A 129 11.20 -0.91 -7.07
N GLY A 130 10.65 -0.45 -5.95
CA GLY A 130 9.33 -0.84 -5.47
C GLY A 130 8.23 -0.43 -6.45
N PHE A 131 8.24 0.81 -6.93
CA PHE A 131 7.26 1.26 -7.93
C PHE A 131 7.36 0.50 -9.24
N THR A 132 8.56 0.21 -9.72
CA THR A 132 8.74 -0.57 -10.95
C THR A 132 8.11 -1.95 -10.81
N ARG A 133 8.39 -2.68 -9.72
CA ARG A 133 7.82 -4.01 -9.46
C ARG A 133 6.30 -3.96 -9.29
N ALA A 134 5.81 -2.98 -8.55
CA ALA A 134 4.39 -2.79 -8.32
C ALA A 134 3.62 -2.51 -9.61
N LEU A 135 4.15 -1.63 -10.48
CA LEU A 135 3.53 -1.33 -11.78
C LEU A 135 3.47 -2.57 -12.69
N MET A 136 4.50 -3.40 -12.67
CA MET A 136 4.48 -4.67 -13.42
C MET A 136 3.42 -5.65 -12.89
N ALA A 137 3.09 -5.60 -11.59
CA ALA A 137 2.07 -6.44 -10.98
C ALA A 137 0.66 -5.91 -11.26
N VAL A 138 0.42 -4.61 -11.03
CA VAL A 138 -0.93 -4.01 -11.12
C VAL A 138 -1.30 -3.53 -12.53
N LEU A 139 -0.33 -3.41 -13.45
CA LEU A 139 -0.54 -3.03 -14.85
C LEU A 139 0.07 -4.11 -15.75
N PRO A 140 -0.51 -5.31 -15.82
CA PRO A 140 0.03 -6.38 -16.68
C PRO A 140 0.05 -5.92 -18.14
N ALA A 141 1.04 -6.42 -18.88
CA ALA A 141 1.14 -6.16 -20.31
C ALA A 141 -0.19 -6.50 -21.00
N ARG A 142 -0.63 -5.61 -21.89
CA ARG A 142 -1.75 -5.95 -22.76
C ARG A 142 -1.29 -7.05 -23.72
N PRO A 143 -2.11 -8.06 -23.95
CA PRO A 143 -1.83 -9.09 -24.94
C PRO A 143 -1.67 -8.50 -26.33
#